data_f430b9e513b5af2b7a1e651190600327
#
_entry.id   f430b9e513b5af2b7a1e651190600327
#
_cell.length_a   1.000
_cell.length_b   1.000
_cell.length_c   1.000
_cell.angle_alpha   90.00
_cell.angle_beta   90.00
_cell.angle_gamma   90.00
#
_symmetry.space_group_name_H-M   'P 1'
#
loop_
_entity.id
_entity.type
_entity.pdbx_description
1 polymer ?
#
loop_
_entity_poly.entity_id
_entity_poly.type
_entity_poly.pdbx_seq_one_letter_code
_entity_poly.pdbx_strand_id
1 'polypeptide(L)'
;MKKPLPSWLEPARDPGVRAGLMPSRDWKLATTGLPWQQGVEVGPLVSAEQFSRVRRYIDDGREAGAKLLAGGDRPRAKALKDGYFINPAVFDGVTSDMRIAREEIFGPVMTVIAWRDYERMIAEANGVIYGLTAAIVTNDMKLALETASRLEAGYVWINSAGRYPGAPYGGWKQSGIGQEENLDELLSYTQIKNVNVRW
;
A
#
# COMPACT_ATOMS: atom_id res chain seq x y z
N MET A 1 -0.67 1.79 -26.61
CA MET A 1 0.68 2.13 -26.10
C MET A 1 0.71 1.84 -24.62
N LYS A 2 1.55 0.90 -24.17
CA LYS A 2 1.74 0.64 -22.73
C LYS A 2 2.52 1.84 -22.15
N LYS A 3 1.96 2.52 -21.14
CA LYS A 3 2.75 3.50 -20.38
C LYS A 3 3.93 2.78 -19.75
N PRO A 4 5.16 3.32 -19.83
CA PRO A 4 6.29 2.74 -19.11
C PRO A 4 5.97 2.71 -17.61
N LEU A 5 6.44 1.66 -16.92
CA LEU A 5 6.38 1.60 -15.47
C LEU A 5 7.08 2.85 -14.90
N PRO A 6 6.58 3.43 -13.81
CA PRO A 6 7.28 4.52 -13.15
C PRO A 6 8.68 4.06 -12.77
N SER A 7 9.67 4.94 -12.89
CA SER A 7 11.09 4.62 -12.70
C SER A 7 11.43 4.02 -11.32
N TRP A 8 10.58 4.23 -10.34
CA TRP A 8 10.70 3.62 -9.00
C TRP A 8 10.19 2.17 -8.92
N LEU A 9 9.54 1.67 -9.99
CA LEU A 9 9.10 0.28 -10.15
C LEU A 9 10.05 -0.54 -11.05
N GLU A 10 11.18 0.03 -11.49
CA GLU A 10 12.14 -0.76 -12.26
C GLU A 10 12.81 -1.82 -11.36
N PRO A 11 12.78 -3.11 -11.76
CA PRO A 11 13.41 -4.17 -10.99
C PRO A 11 14.92 -3.93 -10.89
N ALA A 12 15.48 -4.13 -9.71
CA ALA A 12 16.92 -4.08 -9.51
C ALA A 12 17.63 -5.06 -10.46
N ARG A 13 18.61 -4.58 -11.22
CA ARG A 13 19.36 -5.37 -12.20
C ARG A 13 20.33 -6.38 -11.59
N ASP A 14 20.52 -6.34 -10.27
CA ASP A 14 21.46 -7.20 -9.54
C ASP A 14 20.70 -8.04 -8.49
N PRO A 15 20.72 -9.39 -8.57
CA PRO A 15 20.05 -10.28 -7.62
C PRO A 15 20.61 -10.24 -6.19
N GLY A 16 21.70 -9.53 -5.95
CA GLY A 16 22.28 -9.30 -4.62
C GLY A 16 21.94 -7.95 -4.02
N VAL A 17 21.21 -7.10 -4.73
CA VAL A 17 20.91 -5.73 -4.32
C VAL A 17 19.44 -5.60 -3.92
N ARG A 18 19.25 -5.00 -2.76
CA ARG A 18 18.01 -4.41 -2.24
C ARG A 18 17.04 -4.09 -3.36
N ALA A 19 15.81 -4.57 -3.29
CA ALA A 19 14.75 -4.12 -4.16
C ALA A 19 14.87 -2.59 -4.28
N GLY A 20 15.20 -2.13 -5.49
CA GLY A 20 15.85 -0.86 -5.75
C GLY A 20 15.18 0.36 -5.12
N LEU A 21 15.54 0.63 -3.88
CA LEU A 21 15.37 1.95 -3.33
C LEU A 21 16.38 2.84 -4.03
N MET A 22 15.89 3.71 -4.90
CA MET A 22 16.70 4.74 -5.53
C MET A 22 17.46 5.56 -4.47
N PRO A 23 18.69 6.00 -4.76
CA PRO A 23 19.40 6.94 -3.89
C PRO A 23 18.49 8.12 -3.55
N SER A 24 18.55 8.62 -2.34
CA SER A 24 17.67 9.64 -1.76
C SER A 24 17.52 10.96 -2.56
N ARG A 25 18.28 11.14 -3.63
CA ARG A 25 18.23 12.31 -4.53
C ARG A 25 17.12 12.24 -5.59
N ASP A 26 16.58 11.06 -5.86
CA ASP A 26 15.64 10.83 -6.97
C ASP A 26 14.19 10.59 -6.51
N TRP A 27 13.93 10.66 -5.20
CA TRP A 27 12.57 10.58 -4.67
C TRP A 27 11.80 11.86 -5.03
N LYS A 28 11.12 11.86 -6.16
CA LYS A 28 10.03 12.79 -6.39
C LYS A 28 8.88 12.36 -5.50
N LEU A 29 8.82 12.94 -4.32
CA LEU A 29 7.63 12.83 -3.50
C LEU A 29 6.45 13.39 -4.29
N ALA A 30 5.32 12.72 -4.20
CA ALA A 30 4.06 13.20 -4.74
C ALA A 30 3.78 14.63 -4.23
N THR A 31 3.30 15.48 -5.11
CA THR A 31 3.06 16.90 -4.81
C THR A 31 1.87 17.04 -3.87
N THR A 32 2.15 17.55 -2.65
CA THR A 32 1.10 17.83 -1.66
C THR A 32 0.53 19.24 -1.86
N GLY A 33 -0.80 19.35 -1.91
CA GLY A 33 -1.44 20.63 -2.14
C GLY A 33 -2.98 20.60 -2.07
N LEU A 34 -3.59 21.69 -2.53
CA LEU A 34 -5.05 21.78 -2.61
C LEU A 34 -5.57 20.88 -3.73
N PRO A 35 -6.55 19.98 -3.48
CA PRO A 35 -6.94 18.91 -4.41
C PRO A 35 -7.40 19.38 -5.80
N TRP A 36 -7.87 20.61 -5.91
CA TRP A 36 -8.34 21.20 -7.18
C TRP A 36 -7.23 21.87 -8.00
N GLN A 37 -5.99 21.92 -7.49
CA GLN A 37 -4.87 22.47 -8.23
C GLN A 37 -4.24 21.44 -9.16
N GLN A 38 -3.92 21.85 -10.37
CA GLN A 38 -3.27 20.96 -11.34
C GLN A 38 -1.90 20.50 -10.83
N GLY A 39 -1.59 19.23 -11.00
CA GLY A 39 -0.32 18.61 -10.59
C GLY A 39 -0.24 18.26 -9.10
N VAL A 40 -1.29 18.47 -8.33
CA VAL A 40 -1.41 17.97 -6.96
C VAL A 40 -1.83 16.51 -6.99
N GLU A 41 -1.10 15.68 -6.24
CA GLU A 41 -1.30 14.23 -6.16
C GLU A 41 -1.75 13.80 -4.76
N VAL A 42 -1.42 14.59 -3.73
CA VAL A 42 -1.77 14.32 -2.33
C VAL A 42 -2.51 15.51 -1.73
N GLY A 43 -3.75 15.31 -1.34
CA GLY A 43 -4.58 16.27 -0.63
C GLY A 43 -4.40 16.24 0.90
N PRO A 44 -5.30 16.92 1.65
CA PRO A 44 -5.27 16.88 3.10
C PRO A 44 -5.79 15.53 3.63
N LEU A 45 -5.37 15.19 4.84
CA LEU A 45 -5.99 14.15 5.64
C LEU A 45 -7.41 14.57 6.06
N VAL A 46 -8.27 13.59 6.31
CA VAL A 46 -9.71 13.80 6.52
C VAL A 46 -10.04 14.61 7.79
N SER A 47 -9.20 14.57 8.81
CA SER A 47 -9.47 15.21 10.11
C SER A 47 -8.21 15.53 10.89
N ALA A 48 -8.35 16.36 11.93
CA ALA A 48 -7.29 16.66 12.91
C ALA A 48 -6.83 15.40 13.65
N GLU A 49 -7.76 14.51 13.96
CA GLU A 49 -7.45 13.24 14.63
C GLU A 49 -6.56 12.35 13.74
N GLN A 50 -6.94 12.17 12.47
CA GLN A 50 -6.15 11.39 11.52
C GLN A 50 -4.79 12.04 11.26
N PHE A 51 -4.73 13.36 11.16
CA PHE A 51 -3.47 14.08 11.06
C PHE A 51 -2.55 13.83 12.27
N SER A 52 -3.09 13.89 13.46
CA SER A 52 -2.34 13.63 14.70
C SER A 52 -1.90 12.17 14.80
N ARG A 53 -2.77 11.23 14.35
CA ARG A 53 -2.45 9.80 14.27
C ARG A 53 -1.27 9.53 13.34
N VAL A 54 -1.30 10.04 12.11
CA VAL A 54 -0.23 9.86 11.13
C VAL A 54 1.09 10.45 11.64
N ARG A 55 1.03 11.61 12.27
CA ARG A 55 2.22 12.22 12.88
C ARG A 55 2.84 11.34 13.97
N ARG A 56 2.03 10.77 14.86
CA ARG A 56 2.53 9.83 15.86
C ARG A 56 3.24 8.64 15.24
N TYR A 57 2.69 8.04 14.18
CA TYR A 57 3.38 6.94 13.49
C TYR A 57 4.71 7.36 12.87
N ILE A 58 4.80 8.58 12.33
CA ILE A 58 6.05 9.10 11.80
C ILE A 58 7.09 9.28 12.92
N ASP A 59 6.66 9.76 14.08
CA ASP A 59 7.52 9.93 15.26
C ASP A 59 7.91 8.56 15.85
N ASP A 60 6.96 7.62 15.99
CA ASP A 60 7.22 6.23 16.40
C ASP A 60 8.26 5.54 15.49
N GLY A 61 8.17 5.75 14.16
CA GLY A 61 9.14 5.19 13.22
C GLY A 61 10.56 5.73 13.44
N ARG A 62 10.69 7.02 13.71
CA ARG A 62 12.00 7.63 14.04
C ARG A 62 12.54 7.11 15.37
N GLU A 63 11.70 7.03 16.40
CA GLU A 63 12.08 6.55 17.73
C GLU A 63 12.47 5.07 17.71
N ALA A 64 11.81 4.26 16.88
CA ALA A 64 12.16 2.86 16.67
C ALA A 64 13.47 2.65 15.87
N GLY A 65 14.10 3.74 15.38
CA GLY A 65 15.36 3.68 14.65
C GLY A 65 15.23 3.53 13.13
N ALA A 66 14.03 3.59 12.56
CA ALA A 66 13.85 3.63 11.13
C ALA A 66 14.36 4.96 10.54
N LYS A 67 15.00 4.90 9.39
CA LYS A 67 15.57 6.07 8.73
C LYS A 67 14.53 6.77 7.86
N LEU A 68 14.07 7.96 8.26
CA LEU A 68 13.24 8.79 7.39
C LEU A 68 14.08 9.34 6.23
N LEU A 69 13.82 8.89 5.02
CA LEU A 69 14.52 9.29 3.80
C LEU A 69 13.96 10.59 3.23
N ALA A 70 12.66 10.80 3.31
CA ALA A 70 11.99 11.96 2.73
C ALA A 70 10.64 12.26 3.41
N GLY A 71 10.19 13.50 3.36
CA GLY A 71 8.88 13.95 3.78
C GLY A 71 8.59 13.84 5.27
N GLY A 72 7.31 13.62 5.60
CA GLY A 72 6.83 13.47 6.97
C GLY A 72 6.61 14.80 7.72
N ASP A 73 6.93 15.92 7.12
CA ASP A 73 6.70 17.27 7.64
C ASP A 73 5.43 17.91 7.07
N ARG A 74 5.02 19.03 7.62
CA ARG A 74 3.99 19.86 7.00
C ARG A 74 4.54 20.60 5.77
N PRO A 75 3.75 20.74 4.70
CA PRO A 75 4.12 21.61 3.59
C PRO A 75 4.36 23.05 4.07
N ARG A 76 5.38 23.70 3.51
CA ARG A 76 5.76 25.09 3.90
C ARG A 76 4.86 26.16 3.27
N ALA A 77 4.05 25.79 2.28
CA ALA A 77 3.19 26.73 1.58
C ALA A 77 2.17 27.37 2.53
N LYS A 78 2.12 28.70 2.57
CA LYS A 78 1.23 29.47 3.48
C LYS A 78 -0.25 29.08 3.33
N ALA A 79 -0.68 28.75 2.11
CA ALA A 79 -2.05 28.32 1.84
C ALA A 79 -2.44 26.99 2.46
N LEU A 80 -1.46 26.16 2.90
CA LEU A 80 -1.68 24.81 3.45
C LEU A 80 -1.50 24.76 4.98
N LYS A 81 -1.07 25.88 5.61
CA LYS A 81 -0.67 25.87 7.01
C LYS A 81 -1.79 25.48 8.00
N ASP A 82 -3.03 25.84 7.69
CA ASP A 82 -4.19 25.62 8.55
C ASP A 82 -4.96 24.32 8.22
N GLY A 83 -4.51 23.58 7.18
CA GLY A 83 -5.09 22.30 6.80
C GLY A 83 -4.31 21.09 7.36
N TYR A 84 -4.87 19.91 7.18
CA TYR A 84 -4.32 18.64 7.68
C TYR A 84 -3.37 18.00 6.68
N PHE A 85 -2.40 18.75 6.19
CA PHE A 85 -1.46 18.32 5.17
C PHE A 85 -0.18 17.75 5.78
N ILE A 86 0.28 16.61 5.24
CA ILE A 86 1.56 15.98 5.53
C ILE A 86 2.22 15.64 4.18
N ASN A 87 3.49 16.00 4.00
CA ASN A 87 4.26 15.54 2.87
C ASN A 87 4.47 14.01 2.98
N PRO A 88 4.31 13.25 1.89
CA PRO A 88 4.53 11.81 1.90
C PRO A 88 5.85 11.45 2.57
N ALA A 89 5.81 10.52 3.52
CA ALA A 89 6.98 10.05 4.26
C ALA A 89 7.47 8.72 3.71
N VAL A 90 8.81 8.55 3.63
CA VAL A 90 9.42 7.28 3.24
C VAL A 90 10.44 6.87 4.29
N PHE A 91 10.26 5.69 4.88
CA PHE A 91 11.17 5.09 5.85
C PHE A 91 11.94 3.92 5.25
N ASP A 92 13.25 3.89 5.48
CA ASP A 92 14.16 2.76 5.18
C ASP A 92 14.66 2.12 6.49
N GLY A 93 15.18 0.91 6.37
CA GLY A 93 15.69 0.17 7.53
C GLY A 93 14.61 -0.24 8.52
N VAL A 94 13.38 -0.35 8.04
CA VAL A 94 12.25 -0.81 8.85
C VAL A 94 12.37 -2.33 9.06
N THR A 95 12.04 -2.79 10.25
CA THR A 95 11.96 -4.21 10.60
C THR A 95 10.51 -4.61 10.84
N SER A 96 10.20 -5.89 10.69
CA SER A 96 8.83 -6.44 10.78
C SER A 96 8.21 -6.36 12.18
N ASP A 97 9.00 -6.08 13.22
CA ASP A 97 8.55 -5.85 14.60
C ASP A 97 8.17 -4.39 14.90
N MET A 98 8.60 -3.46 14.06
CA MET A 98 8.27 -2.05 14.23
C MET A 98 6.76 -1.81 14.04
N ARG A 99 6.18 -0.94 14.86
CA ARG A 99 4.77 -0.58 14.81
C ARG A 99 4.33 -0.08 13.42
N ILE A 100 5.18 0.74 12.78
CA ILE A 100 4.93 1.29 11.43
C ILE A 100 4.92 0.24 10.31
N ALA A 101 5.41 -0.98 10.58
CA ALA A 101 5.36 -2.10 9.66
C ALA A 101 4.13 -3.00 9.88
N ARG A 102 3.54 -2.98 11.07
CA ARG A 102 2.50 -3.93 11.48
C ARG A 102 1.10 -3.35 11.50
N GLU A 103 0.98 -2.05 11.71
CA GLU A 103 -0.30 -1.38 11.85
C GLU A 103 -0.62 -0.54 10.63
N GLU A 104 -1.91 -0.40 10.32
CA GLU A 104 -2.38 0.45 9.25
C GLU A 104 -2.33 1.92 9.68
N ILE A 105 -1.45 2.69 9.04
CA ILE A 105 -1.26 4.12 9.35
C ILE A 105 -2.44 4.96 8.81
N PHE A 106 -2.98 4.56 7.67
CA PHE A 106 -4.03 5.25 6.93
C PHE A 106 -3.64 6.69 6.56
N GLY A 107 -2.42 6.84 6.03
CA GLY A 107 -1.82 8.12 5.64
C GLY A 107 -0.67 7.96 4.66
N PRO A 108 -0.10 9.06 4.15
CA PRO A 108 0.93 9.02 3.12
C PRO A 108 2.31 8.63 3.69
N VAL A 109 2.42 7.43 4.21
CA VAL A 109 3.65 6.88 4.80
C VAL A 109 3.99 5.56 4.13
N MET A 110 5.18 5.46 3.59
CA MET A 110 5.76 4.23 3.02
C MET A 110 6.85 3.71 3.95
N THR A 111 6.80 2.43 4.27
CA THR A 111 7.85 1.71 5.02
C THR A 111 8.53 0.70 4.11
N VAL A 112 9.84 0.63 4.16
CA VAL A 112 10.64 -0.25 3.32
C VAL A 112 11.41 -1.24 4.18
N ILE A 113 11.15 -2.53 3.97
CA ILE A 113 11.83 -3.65 4.61
C ILE A 113 12.69 -4.33 3.55
N ALA A 114 14.00 -4.34 3.73
CA ALA A 114 14.91 -5.05 2.85
C ALA A 114 14.95 -6.54 3.21
N TRP A 115 14.87 -7.41 2.22
CA TRP A 115 14.93 -8.85 2.41
C TRP A 115 16.04 -9.49 1.58
N ARG A 116 16.51 -10.69 1.99
CA ARG A 116 17.50 -11.49 1.26
C ARG A 116 17.10 -12.96 1.17
N ASP A 117 16.27 -13.40 2.09
CA ASP A 117 15.74 -14.76 2.16
C ASP A 117 14.29 -14.75 1.72
N TYR A 118 13.95 -15.54 0.71
CA TYR A 118 12.62 -15.56 0.11
C TYR A 118 11.57 -16.11 1.08
N GLU A 119 11.88 -17.17 1.82
CA GLU A 119 10.94 -17.77 2.77
C GLU A 119 10.63 -16.82 3.92
N ARG A 120 11.66 -16.14 4.41
CA ARG A 120 11.49 -15.10 5.42
C ARG A 120 10.66 -13.92 4.90
N MET A 121 10.88 -13.50 3.68
CA MET A 121 10.09 -12.42 3.05
C MET A 121 8.61 -12.78 2.97
N ILE A 122 8.27 -14.00 2.55
CA ILE A 122 6.89 -14.48 2.53
C ILE A 122 6.30 -14.51 3.95
N ALA A 123 7.06 -15.01 4.93
CA ALA A 123 6.61 -15.04 6.32
C ALA A 123 6.37 -13.63 6.88
N GLU A 124 7.26 -12.67 6.59
CA GLU A 124 7.12 -11.27 7.01
C GLU A 124 5.93 -10.59 6.31
N ALA A 125 5.75 -10.79 5.00
CA ALA A 125 4.62 -10.23 4.25
C ALA A 125 3.27 -10.75 4.77
N ASN A 126 3.21 -12.03 5.14
CA ASN A 126 2.01 -12.66 5.72
C ASN A 126 1.88 -12.45 7.24
N GLY A 127 2.89 -11.92 7.91
CA GLY A 127 2.96 -11.79 9.37
C GLY A 127 2.10 -10.66 9.96
N VAL A 128 1.31 -9.97 9.15
CA VAL A 128 0.38 -8.91 9.60
C VAL A 128 -1.06 -9.43 9.66
N ILE A 129 -1.88 -8.77 10.46
CA ILE A 129 -3.31 -9.12 10.61
C ILE A 129 -4.17 -8.72 9.41
N TYR A 130 -3.62 -8.02 8.45
CA TYR A 130 -4.28 -7.55 7.23
C TYR A 130 -3.89 -8.39 6.02
N GLY A 131 -4.72 -8.36 4.98
CA GLY A 131 -4.50 -9.06 3.74
C GLY A 131 -5.41 -8.55 2.62
N LEU A 132 -5.45 -7.21 2.41
CA LEU A 132 -6.31 -6.65 1.37
C LEU A 132 -5.67 -6.82 0.00
N THR A 133 -4.50 -6.24 -0.20
CA THR A 133 -3.83 -6.23 -1.50
C THR A 133 -2.35 -6.50 -1.37
N ALA A 134 -1.76 -7.02 -2.45
CA ALA A 134 -0.32 -7.10 -2.65
C ALA A 134 0.05 -6.75 -4.10
N ALA A 135 1.28 -6.28 -4.30
CA ALA A 135 1.83 -6.05 -5.62
C ALA A 135 3.22 -6.69 -5.74
N ILE A 136 3.44 -7.42 -6.81
CA ILE A 136 4.70 -8.09 -7.12
C ILE A 136 5.28 -7.45 -8.38
N VAL A 137 6.54 -7.04 -8.30
CA VAL A 137 7.26 -6.46 -9.45
C VAL A 137 8.48 -7.32 -9.73
N THR A 138 8.49 -8.02 -10.85
CA THR A 138 9.59 -8.90 -11.25
C THR A 138 9.54 -9.20 -12.74
N ASN A 139 10.69 -9.55 -13.34
CA ASN A 139 10.77 -10.08 -14.70
C ASN A 139 10.64 -11.63 -14.75
N ASP A 140 10.69 -12.29 -13.60
CA ASP A 140 10.48 -13.74 -13.49
C ASP A 140 9.00 -14.04 -13.23
N MET A 141 8.28 -14.44 -14.30
CA MET A 141 6.85 -14.75 -14.22
C MET A 141 6.57 -16.00 -13.38
N LYS A 142 7.47 -16.99 -13.38
CA LYS A 142 7.31 -18.19 -12.55
C LYS A 142 7.38 -17.83 -11.08
N LEU A 143 8.38 -17.07 -10.69
CA LEU A 143 8.51 -16.55 -9.32
C LEU A 143 7.33 -15.66 -8.93
N ALA A 144 6.84 -14.82 -9.85
CA ALA A 144 5.69 -13.96 -9.60
C ALA A 144 4.43 -14.77 -9.26
N LEU A 145 4.11 -15.80 -10.05
CA LEU A 145 2.94 -16.67 -9.84
C LEU A 145 3.08 -17.50 -8.56
N GLU A 146 4.27 -18.03 -8.29
CA GLU A 146 4.55 -18.74 -7.04
C GLU A 146 4.37 -17.80 -5.83
N THR A 147 4.94 -16.60 -5.88
CA THR A 147 4.78 -15.59 -4.83
C THR A 147 3.33 -15.21 -4.63
N ALA A 148 2.58 -14.96 -5.72
CA ALA A 148 1.17 -14.60 -5.65
C ALA A 148 0.32 -15.70 -4.97
N SER A 149 0.62 -16.97 -5.22
CA SER A 149 -0.08 -18.10 -4.60
C SER A 149 0.20 -18.25 -3.09
N ARG A 150 1.29 -17.68 -2.60
CA ARG A 150 1.75 -17.78 -1.20
C ARG A 150 1.39 -16.56 -0.36
N LEU A 151 1.12 -15.42 -0.99
CA LEU A 151 0.71 -14.21 -0.28
C LEU A 151 -0.73 -14.31 0.19
N GLU A 152 -0.94 -14.01 1.46
CA GLU A 152 -2.25 -14.01 2.11
C GLU A 152 -2.96 -12.66 1.92
N ALA A 153 -3.24 -12.34 0.65
CA ALA A 153 -3.95 -11.14 0.24
C ALA A 153 -5.07 -11.49 -0.75
N GLY A 154 -6.19 -10.81 -0.64
CA GLY A 154 -7.36 -11.09 -1.47
C GLY A 154 -7.21 -10.62 -2.92
N TYR A 155 -6.35 -9.63 -3.17
CA TYR A 155 -6.09 -9.13 -4.52
C TYR A 155 -4.59 -8.92 -4.74
N VAL A 156 -4.02 -9.59 -5.74
CA VAL A 156 -2.59 -9.53 -6.03
C VAL A 156 -2.34 -9.04 -7.45
N TRP A 157 -1.54 -7.99 -7.58
CA TRP A 157 -1.05 -7.51 -8.88
C TRP A 157 0.33 -8.06 -9.20
N ILE A 158 0.57 -8.33 -10.46
CA ILE A 158 1.91 -8.62 -11.00
C ILE A 158 2.25 -7.56 -12.05
N ASN A 159 3.30 -6.79 -11.82
CA ASN A 159 3.77 -5.71 -12.70
C ASN A 159 2.68 -4.69 -13.09
N SER A 160 1.71 -4.49 -12.21
CA SER A 160 0.55 -3.62 -12.42
C SER A 160 0.05 -3.09 -11.09
N ALA A 161 -0.78 -2.06 -11.14
CA ALA A 161 -1.57 -1.57 -9.99
C ALA A 161 -2.97 -1.12 -10.48
N GLY A 162 -3.38 -1.57 -11.67
CA GLY A 162 -4.70 -1.25 -12.24
C GLY A 162 -5.78 -2.19 -11.73
N ARG A 163 -6.99 -1.68 -11.51
CA ARG A 163 -8.17 -2.51 -11.23
C ARG A 163 -8.72 -3.13 -12.50
N TYR A 164 -9.24 -4.34 -12.37
CA TYR A 164 -9.92 -5.06 -13.44
C TYR A 164 -11.40 -5.18 -13.06
N PRO A 165 -12.31 -4.40 -13.68
CA PRO A 165 -13.75 -4.50 -13.44
C PRO A 165 -14.24 -5.94 -13.66
N GLY A 166 -15.03 -6.44 -12.71
CA GLY A 166 -15.53 -7.82 -12.74
C GLY A 166 -14.65 -8.85 -12.04
N ALA A 167 -13.43 -8.48 -11.63
CA ALA A 167 -12.61 -9.31 -10.74
C ALA A 167 -12.99 -9.03 -9.28
N PRO A 168 -13.20 -10.06 -8.44
CA PRO A 168 -13.53 -9.87 -7.04
C PRO A 168 -12.46 -9.07 -6.31
N TYR A 169 -12.86 -7.99 -5.64
CA TYR A 169 -12.00 -7.16 -4.81
C TYR A 169 -12.43 -7.25 -3.35
N GLY A 170 -11.58 -7.80 -2.52
CA GLY A 170 -11.87 -7.96 -1.08
C GLY A 170 -10.66 -8.46 -0.33
N GLY A 171 -10.71 -8.32 0.99
CA GLY A 171 -9.60 -8.64 1.88
C GLY A 171 -9.69 -10.03 2.48
N TRP A 172 -8.53 -10.54 2.87
CA TRP A 172 -8.39 -11.66 3.77
C TRP A 172 -8.11 -11.15 5.19
N LYS A 173 -8.14 -12.03 6.17
CA LYS A 173 -7.86 -11.73 7.59
C LYS A 173 -8.76 -10.58 8.09
N GLN A 174 -8.17 -9.55 8.71
CA GLN A 174 -8.92 -8.40 9.23
C GLN A 174 -9.10 -7.25 8.21
N SER A 175 -8.80 -7.48 6.94
CA SER A 175 -9.02 -6.47 5.89
C SER A 175 -10.46 -6.39 5.38
N GLY A 176 -11.37 -7.15 5.97
CA GLY A 176 -12.80 -7.05 5.69
C GLY A 176 -13.47 -8.39 5.43
N ILE A 177 -14.80 -8.33 5.28
CA ILE A 177 -15.68 -9.46 4.98
C ILE A 177 -16.43 -9.13 3.69
N GLY A 178 -16.54 -10.12 2.79
CA GLY A 178 -17.16 -9.96 1.49
C GLY A 178 -16.19 -9.48 0.42
N GLN A 179 -16.73 -9.33 -0.78
CA GLN A 179 -15.99 -8.92 -1.96
C GLN A 179 -16.84 -7.97 -2.79
N GLU A 180 -16.20 -7.00 -3.42
CA GLU A 180 -16.79 -5.97 -4.26
C GLU A 180 -16.42 -6.16 -5.73
N GLU A 181 -17.02 -5.35 -6.60
CA GLU A 181 -16.67 -5.22 -8.03
C GLU A 181 -16.96 -6.47 -8.88
N ASN A 182 -17.80 -7.40 -8.41
CA ASN A 182 -18.15 -8.63 -9.13
C ASN A 182 -19.64 -8.95 -9.03
N LEU A 183 -20.07 -10.06 -9.69
CA LEU A 183 -21.44 -10.53 -9.65
C LEU A 183 -21.89 -10.96 -8.24
N ASP A 184 -20.98 -11.52 -7.44
CA ASP A 184 -21.29 -12.00 -6.09
C ASP A 184 -21.64 -10.83 -5.17
N GLU A 185 -21.03 -9.64 -5.37
CA GLU A 185 -21.43 -8.43 -4.69
C GLU A 185 -22.90 -8.09 -5.01
N LEU A 186 -23.26 -8.07 -6.30
CA LEU A 186 -24.63 -7.79 -6.71
C LEU A 186 -25.61 -8.79 -6.09
N LEU A 187 -25.27 -10.07 -6.08
CA LEU A 187 -26.09 -11.14 -5.49
C LEU A 187 -26.18 -11.00 -3.96
N SER A 188 -25.19 -10.44 -3.28
CA SER A 188 -25.23 -10.24 -1.84
C SER A 188 -26.31 -9.25 -1.37
N TYR A 189 -26.80 -8.38 -2.26
CA TYR A 189 -27.94 -7.49 -2.00
C TYR A 189 -29.30 -8.16 -2.23
N THR A 190 -29.33 -9.45 -2.59
CA THR A 190 -30.55 -10.22 -2.83
C THR A 190 -30.74 -11.29 -1.77
N GLN A 191 -31.96 -11.81 -1.67
CA GLN A 191 -32.27 -12.96 -0.81
C GLN A 191 -32.89 -14.08 -1.62
N ILE A 192 -32.40 -15.30 -1.39
CA ILE A 192 -32.95 -16.50 -2.00
C ILE A 192 -34.20 -16.93 -1.24
N LYS A 193 -35.34 -17.12 -1.96
CA LYS A 193 -36.56 -17.69 -1.42
C LYS A 193 -36.87 -19.01 -2.14
N ASN A 194 -37.10 -20.05 -1.39
CA ASN A 194 -37.61 -21.32 -1.92
C ASN A 194 -39.13 -21.40 -1.66
N VAL A 195 -39.91 -21.77 -2.68
CA VAL A 195 -41.36 -21.99 -2.57
C VAL A 195 -41.65 -23.40 -3.07
N ASN A 196 -42.08 -24.26 -2.14
CA ASN A 196 -42.50 -25.62 -2.45
C ASN A 196 -44.04 -25.69 -2.41
N VAL A 197 -44.67 -26.20 -3.48
CA VAL A 197 -46.10 -26.39 -3.59
C VAL A 197 -46.35 -27.91 -3.76
N ARG A 198 -47.30 -28.44 -2.97
CA ARG A 198 -47.79 -29.81 -3.08
C ARG A 198 -49.29 -29.77 -3.28
N TRP A 199 -49.80 -30.38 -4.33
CA TRP A 199 -51.20 -30.61 -4.61
C TRP A 199 -51.62 -32.04 -4.33
#